data_a743e80b39882de5438ec4f5fc6d74d4
#
_entry.id   a743e80b39882de5438ec4f5fc6d74d4
#
_cell.length_a   1.000
_cell.length_b   1.000
_cell.length_c   1.000
_cell.angle_alpha   90.00
_cell.angle_beta   90.00
_cell.angle_gamma   90.00
#
_symmetry.space_group_name_H-M   'P 1'
#
loop_
_entity.id
_entity.type
_entity.pdbx_description
1 polymer ?
#
loop_
_entity_poly.entity_id
_entity_poly.type
_entity_poly.pdbx_seq_one_letter_code
_entity_poly.pdbx_strand_id
1 'polypeptide(L)'
;GPVRSLAELAMVPSIDAMRRRLLAFFVYAGEPQAKAILPPLDTLLRRSRSELAAAIKIPLYNREGDLRGAEKGYLGTKYKHWLRYKIGYGRQLEAGFTASQDAGEPFFTGRNRLGYDFYSFYAVVRNMGWLKTAVAGRYRMKLGMGLMMNTDFSFGKAASLDGLSRTSNSLRPHSSRSEANYLQGVAATANLSRHLSLTAFFSHRLIDATLNKDSATVKTILKTGYHRTASEM
;
A
#
# COMPACT_ATOMS: atom_id res chain seq x y z
N GLY A 1 30.78 19.63 16.64
CA GLY A 1 30.38 19.93 15.28
C GLY A 1 30.47 18.70 14.38
N PRO A 2 29.91 18.69 13.19
CA PRO A 2 30.04 17.56 12.27
C PRO A 2 31.51 17.42 11.83
N VAL A 3 31.98 16.17 11.77
CA VAL A 3 33.31 15.82 11.26
C VAL A 3 33.36 16.10 9.76
N ARG A 4 34.26 16.99 9.33
CA ARG A 4 34.40 17.43 7.94
C ARG A 4 35.47 16.67 7.16
N SER A 5 36.47 16.13 7.88
CA SER A 5 37.54 15.34 7.28
C SER A 5 37.97 14.19 8.17
N LEU A 6 38.51 13.13 7.56
CA LEU A 6 39.04 11.98 8.31
C LEU A 6 40.25 12.40 9.19
N ALA A 7 40.95 13.52 8.86
CA ALA A 7 42.03 14.07 9.66
C ALA A 7 41.53 14.55 11.04
N GLU A 8 40.29 15.04 11.15
CA GLU A 8 39.70 15.48 12.42
C GLU A 8 39.50 14.32 13.42
N LEU A 9 39.44 13.08 12.93
CA LEU A 9 39.42 11.89 13.80
C LEU A 9 40.72 11.74 14.61
N ALA A 10 41.78 12.46 14.25
CA ALA A 10 43.00 12.49 15.05
C ALA A 10 42.81 13.19 16.41
N MET A 11 41.78 14.04 16.51
CA MET A 11 41.44 14.74 17.75
C MET A 11 40.67 13.87 18.74
N VAL A 12 40.24 12.68 18.32
CA VAL A 12 39.48 11.77 19.17
C VAL A 12 40.46 10.78 19.82
N PRO A 13 40.69 10.85 21.15
CA PRO A 13 41.72 10.06 21.83
C PRO A 13 41.53 8.55 21.72
N SER A 14 40.31 8.09 21.55
CA SER A 14 39.95 6.66 21.42
C SER A 14 40.23 6.05 20.04
N ILE A 15 40.64 6.88 19.05
CA ILE A 15 40.90 6.42 17.67
C ILE A 15 42.38 6.55 17.36
N ASP A 16 43.09 5.45 17.46
CA ASP A 16 44.52 5.37 17.12
C ASP A 16 44.79 5.45 15.61
N ALA A 17 46.04 5.54 15.22
CA ALA A 17 46.46 5.68 13.82
C ALA A 17 46.02 4.46 12.97
N MET A 18 46.00 3.27 13.55
CA MET A 18 45.61 2.07 12.84
C MET A 18 44.11 2.04 12.60
N ARG A 19 43.32 2.37 13.61
CA ARG A 19 41.84 2.46 13.47
C ARG A 19 41.46 3.55 12.46
N ARG A 20 42.16 4.67 12.41
CA ARG A 20 41.94 5.71 11.39
C ARG A 20 42.20 5.21 9.97
N ARG A 21 43.28 4.46 9.77
CA ARG A 21 43.56 3.82 8.46
C ARG A 21 42.47 2.84 8.06
N LEU A 22 42.02 2.02 8.97
CA LEU A 22 40.93 1.09 8.69
C LEU A 22 39.60 1.82 8.38
N LEU A 23 39.28 2.87 9.16
CA LEU A 23 38.08 3.68 8.92
C LEU A 23 38.10 4.37 7.54
N ALA A 24 39.27 4.73 7.04
CA ALA A 24 39.41 5.39 5.73
C ALA A 24 38.90 4.51 4.57
N PHE A 25 38.85 3.18 4.73
CA PHE A 25 38.26 2.29 3.73
C PHE A 25 36.73 2.22 3.76
N PHE A 26 36.10 2.59 4.89
CA PHE A 26 34.67 2.41 5.11
C PHE A 26 33.90 3.72 5.32
N VAL A 27 34.59 4.80 5.63
CA VAL A 27 33.99 6.09 5.98
C VAL A 27 34.48 7.17 5.01
N TYR A 28 33.58 7.83 4.40
CA TYR A 28 33.81 9.01 3.58
C TYR A 28 33.40 10.26 4.36
N ALA A 29 34.33 11.15 4.65
CA ALA A 29 34.04 12.45 5.24
C ALA A 29 33.94 13.49 4.11
N GLY A 30 32.78 13.99 3.86
CA GLY A 30 32.50 15.02 2.87
C GLY A 30 31.15 15.67 3.15
N GLU A 31 30.94 16.84 2.57
CA GLU A 31 29.61 17.43 2.61
C GLU A 31 28.61 16.47 1.96
N PRO A 32 27.50 16.19 2.63
CA PRO A 32 26.46 15.39 2.00
C PRO A 32 26.03 16.13 0.73
N GLN A 33 26.39 15.58 -0.43
CA GLN A 33 25.88 16.10 -1.70
C GLN A 33 24.34 16.12 -1.57
N ALA A 34 23.76 17.29 -1.77
CA ALA A 34 22.32 17.44 -1.88
C ALA A 34 21.87 16.50 -3.02
N LYS A 35 21.41 15.30 -2.67
CA LYS A 35 20.90 14.35 -3.66
C LYS A 35 19.75 15.04 -4.35
N ALA A 36 19.82 15.08 -5.67
CA ALA A 36 18.68 15.51 -6.48
C ALA A 36 17.42 14.84 -5.95
N ILE A 37 16.39 15.62 -5.72
CA ILE A 37 15.15 15.17 -5.08
C ILE A 37 14.56 13.98 -5.83
N LEU A 38 14.70 13.98 -7.16
CA LEU A 38 14.32 12.87 -8.03
C LEU A 38 15.40 12.66 -9.08
N PRO A 39 15.81 11.42 -9.34
CA PRO A 39 16.67 11.12 -10.48
C PRO A 39 15.89 11.31 -11.79
N PRO A 40 16.58 11.51 -12.92
CA PRO A 40 15.94 11.61 -14.22
C PRO A 40 15.18 10.31 -14.55
N LEU A 41 14.08 10.43 -15.32
CA LEU A 41 13.18 9.32 -15.65
C LEU A 41 13.90 8.11 -16.27
N ASP A 42 14.91 8.35 -17.09
CA ASP A 42 15.73 7.26 -17.69
C ASP A 42 16.42 6.43 -16.59
N THR A 43 17.00 7.07 -15.61
CA THR A 43 17.64 6.39 -14.47
C THR A 43 16.62 5.66 -13.60
N LEU A 44 15.42 6.24 -13.42
CA LEU A 44 14.33 5.59 -12.71
C LEU A 44 13.93 4.28 -13.40
N LEU A 45 13.73 4.31 -14.72
CA LEU A 45 13.31 3.14 -15.47
C LEU A 45 14.41 2.06 -15.53
N ARG A 46 15.67 2.44 -15.72
CA ARG A 46 16.79 1.49 -15.82
C ARG A 46 17.19 0.85 -14.49
N ARG A 47 17.05 1.56 -13.39
CA ARG A 47 17.46 1.10 -12.05
C ARG A 47 16.31 0.74 -11.12
N SER A 48 15.07 0.79 -11.60
CA SER A 48 13.92 0.34 -10.84
C SER A 48 13.90 -1.19 -10.73
N ARG A 49 13.46 -1.67 -9.59
CA ARG A 49 13.16 -3.09 -9.36
C ARG A 49 11.69 -3.33 -9.65
N SER A 50 11.40 -4.23 -10.57
CA SER A 50 10.05 -4.67 -10.91
C SER A 50 9.77 -6.05 -10.35
N GLU A 51 8.57 -6.23 -9.81
CA GLU A 51 8.06 -7.50 -9.31
C GLU A 51 6.67 -7.75 -9.92
N LEU A 52 6.54 -8.87 -10.62
CA LEU A 52 5.26 -9.35 -11.13
C LEU A 52 4.90 -10.64 -10.39
N ALA A 53 3.74 -10.68 -9.78
CA ALA A 53 3.20 -11.85 -9.11
C ALA A 53 1.80 -12.14 -9.64
N ALA A 54 1.54 -13.40 -9.97
CA ALA A 54 0.24 -13.87 -10.41
C ALA A 54 -0.07 -15.21 -9.77
N ALA A 55 -1.34 -15.48 -9.51
CA ALA A 55 -1.78 -16.79 -9.07
C ALA A 55 -3.21 -17.08 -9.55
N ILE A 56 -3.46 -18.36 -9.78
CA ILE A 56 -4.77 -18.91 -10.05
C ILE A 56 -5.08 -19.99 -9.03
N LYS A 57 -6.30 -20.00 -8.50
CA LYS A 57 -6.82 -21.05 -7.62
C LYS A 57 -7.94 -21.77 -8.34
N ILE A 58 -7.76 -23.06 -8.53
CA ILE A 58 -8.72 -23.93 -9.23
C ILE A 58 -9.32 -24.89 -8.18
N PRO A 59 -10.58 -24.73 -7.76
CA PRO A 59 -11.23 -25.69 -6.89
C PRO A 59 -11.53 -26.97 -7.68
N LEU A 60 -11.22 -28.13 -7.10
CA LEU A 60 -11.49 -29.44 -7.71
C LEU A 60 -12.96 -29.88 -7.52
N TYR A 61 -13.72 -29.15 -6.74
CA TYR A 61 -15.15 -29.40 -6.48
C TYR A 61 -16.00 -28.24 -7.03
N ASN A 62 -17.26 -28.53 -7.31
CA ASN A 62 -18.25 -27.51 -7.67
C ASN A 62 -18.98 -27.05 -6.40
N ARG A 63 -19.15 -25.74 -6.26
CA ARG A 63 -19.97 -25.15 -5.20
C ARG A 63 -21.42 -25.14 -5.65
N GLU A 64 -22.34 -25.03 -4.70
CA GLU A 64 -23.76 -24.96 -5.01
C GLU A 64 -24.12 -23.86 -6.01
N GLY A 65 -23.49 -22.68 -5.90
CA GLY A 65 -23.67 -21.59 -6.86
C GLY A 65 -23.12 -21.88 -8.27
N ASP A 66 -22.16 -22.79 -8.41
CA ASP A 66 -21.62 -23.22 -9.72
C ASP A 66 -22.56 -24.23 -10.40
N LEU A 67 -23.44 -24.92 -9.62
CA LEU A 67 -24.39 -25.91 -10.10
C LEU A 67 -25.76 -25.31 -10.43
N ARG A 68 -26.11 -24.17 -9.83
CA ARG A 68 -27.35 -23.46 -10.12
C ARG A 68 -27.18 -22.70 -11.44
N GLY A 69 -28.16 -22.80 -12.34
CA GLY A 69 -28.12 -22.06 -13.62
C GLY A 69 -27.95 -20.53 -13.43
N ALA A 70 -27.66 -19.85 -14.50
CA ALA A 70 -27.28 -18.42 -14.50
C ALA A 70 -28.28 -17.45 -13.82
N GLU A 71 -29.55 -17.84 -13.68
CA GLU A 71 -30.56 -17.00 -13.02
C GLU A 71 -30.44 -16.97 -11.49
N LYS A 72 -29.98 -18.07 -10.87
CA LYS A 72 -29.88 -18.23 -9.40
C LYS A 72 -28.50 -18.64 -8.92
N GLY A 73 -27.56 -18.81 -9.82
CA GLY A 73 -26.19 -19.22 -9.56
C GLY A 73 -25.18 -18.12 -9.75
N TYR A 74 -23.92 -18.53 -9.85
CA TYR A 74 -22.82 -17.63 -10.11
C TYR A 74 -22.75 -17.26 -11.59
N LEU A 75 -22.45 -15.99 -11.88
CA LEU A 75 -22.37 -15.44 -13.23
C LEU A 75 -21.04 -15.74 -13.93
N GLY A 76 -20.01 -16.06 -13.17
CA GLY A 76 -18.66 -16.30 -13.66
C GLY A 76 -18.14 -17.70 -13.40
N THR A 77 -16.85 -17.87 -13.68
CA THR A 77 -16.16 -19.15 -13.55
C THR A 77 -15.82 -19.48 -12.09
N LYS A 78 -15.62 -20.76 -11.79
CA LYS A 78 -15.20 -21.20 -10.45
C LYS A 78 -13.75 -20.82 -10.09
N TYR A 79 -13.01 -20.26 -11.01
CA TYR A 79 -11.61 -19.90 -10.82
C TYR A 79 -11.47 -18.57 -10.09
N LYS A 80 -10.52 -18.52 -9.16
CA LYS A 80 -10.08 -17.27 -8.55
C LYS A 80 -8.65 -16.97 -9.02
N HIS A 81 -8.43 -15.79 -9.58
CA HIS A 81 -7.11 -15.41 -10.06
C HIS A 81 -6.81 -13.95 -9.74
N TRP A 82 -5.53 -13.63 -9.68
CA TRP A 82 -5.07 -12.27 -9.43
C TRP A 82 -3.71 -12.01 -10.07
N LEU A 83 -3.47 -10.76 -10.33
CA LEU A 83 -2.22 -10.22 -10.84
C LEU A 83 -1.80 -9.05 -9.98
N ARG A 84 -0.52 -8.97 -9.62
CA ARG A 84 0.07 -7.83 -8.93
C ARG A 84 1.38 -7.45 -9.57
N TYR A 85 1.51 -6.19 -9.92
CA TYR A 85 2.74 -5.60 -10.40
C TYR A 85 3.19 -4.51 -9.45
N LYS A 86 4.46 -4.51 -9.11
CA LYS A 86 5.11 -3.47 -8.31
C LYS A 86 6.37 -3.02 -9.01
N ILE A 87 6.63 -1.74 -8.98
CA ILE A 87 7.86 -1.12 -9.45
C ILE A 87 8.35 -0.16 -8.37
N GLY A 88 9.64 -0.20 -8.08
CA GLY A 88 10.22 0.65 -7.06
C GLY A 88 11.65 1.07 -7.37
N TYR A 89 12.00 2.28 -6.95
CA TYR A 89 13.33 2.83 -7.03
C TYR A 89 13.84 3.11 -5.61
N GLY A 90 14.79 2.30 -5.16
CA GLY A 90 15.31 2.38 -3.81
C GLY A 90 14.19 2.23 -2.75
N ARG A 91 14.23 3.11 -1.75
CA ARG A 91 13.18 3.24 -0.73
C ARG A 91 12.31 4.47 -0.94
N GLN A 92 12.61 5.27 -1.96
CA GLN A 92 12.02 6.58 -2.17
C GLN A 92 10.75 6.53 -3.00
N LEU A 93 10.75 5.76 -4.07
CA LEU A 93 9.63 5.67 -5.00
C LEU A 93 9.11 4.24 -5.09
N GLU A 94 7.82 4.09 -5.05
CA GLU A 94 7.15 2.82 -5.23
C GLU A 94 5.81 3.07 -5.90
N ALA A 95 5.50 2.30 -6.92
CA ALA A 95 4.18 2.24 -7.52
C ALA A 95 3.74 0.79 -7.64
N GLY A 96 2.45 0.56 -7.57
CA GLY A 96 1.91 -0.78 -7.68
C GLY A 96 0.50 -0.79 -8.23
N PHE A 97 0.23 -1.91 -8.88
CA PHE A 97 -1.06 -2.25 -9.45
C PHE A 97 -1.44 -3.65 -9.01
N THR A 98 -2.69 -3.84 -8.63
CA THR A 98 -3.25 -5.16 -8.29
C THR A 98 -4.59 -5.31 -8.96
N ALA A 99 -4.80 -6.43 -9.61
CA ALA A 99 -6.08 -6.82 -10.17
C ALA A 99 -6.47 -8.18 -9.59
N SER A 100 -7.70 -8.38 -9.18
CA SER A 100 -8.18 -9.65 -8.67
C SER A 100 -9.60 -9.95 -9.12
N GLN A 101 -9.87 -11.22 -9.26
CA GLN A 101 -11.15 -11.80 -9.61
C GLN A 101 -11.48 -12.89 -8.61
N ASP A 102 -12.61 -12.78 -7.97
CA ASP A 102 -13.10 -13.82 -7.09
C ASP A 102 -13.84 -14.92 -7.87
N ALA A 103 -13.82 -16.09 -7.32
CA ALA A 103 -14.47 -17.24 -7.94
C ALA A 103 -15.99 -17.06 -7.97
N GLY A 104 -16.58 -17.18 -9.13
CA GLY A 104 -18.01 -16.96 -9.39
C GLY A 104 -18.33 -15.60 -10.00
N GLU A 105 -17.35 -14.71 -10.11
CA GLU A 105 -17.55 -13.40 -10.73
C GLU A 105 -17.31 -13.43 -12.25
N PRO A 106 -18.05 -12.62 -13.03
CA PRO A 106 -17.88 -12.58 -14.48
C PRO A 106 -16.53 -11.93 -14.85
N PHE A 107 -15.83 -12.55 -15.81
CA PHE A 107 -14.54 -12.08 -16.32
C PHE A 107 -14.65 -11.83 -17.82
N PHE A 108 -14.52 -10.59 -18.26
CA PHE A 108 -14.78 -10.12 -19.63
C PHE A 108 -16.17 -10.47 -20.18
N THR A 109 -17.15 -10.73 -19.31
CA THR A 109 -18.49 -11.14 -19.69
C THR A 109 -19.57 -10.34 -18.96
N GLY A 110 -20.76 -10.27 -19.53
CA GLY A 110 -21.91 -9.61 -18.90
C GLY A 110 -21.68 -8.13 -18.64
N ARG A 111 -21.90 -7.69 -17.42
CA ARG A 111 -21.69 -6.31 -16.99
C ARG A 111 -20.22 -5.94 -16.77
N ASN A 112 -19.37 -6.95 -16.48
CA ASN A 112 -17.94 -6.72 -16.27
C ASN A 112 -17.16 -6.86 -17.59
N ARG A 113 -17.11 -5.75 -18.35
CA ARG A 113 -16.35 -5.68 -19.61
C ARG A 113 -14.86 -5.35 -19.42
N LEU A 114 -14.47 -4.88 -18.24
CA LEU A 114 -13.08 -4.49 -17.93
C LEU A 114 -12.19 -5.66 -17.53
N GLY A 115 -12.77 -6.84 -17.32
CA GLY A 115 -12.06 -8.07 -16.98
C GLY A 115 -12.11 -8.36 -15.49
N TYR A 116 -11.14 -7.88 -14.72
CA TYR A 116 -11.12 -8.09 -13.28
C TYR A 116 -12.23 -7.28 -12.59
N ASP A 117 -12.78 -7.82 -11.50
CA ASP A 117 -13.76 -7.11 -10.70
C ASP A 117 -13.10 -6.04 -9.82
N PHE A 118 -11.97 -6.37 -9.25
CA PHE A 118 -11.23 -5.48 -8.39
C PHE A 118 -9.92 -5.00 -9.02
N TYR A 119 -9.77 -3.68 -9.05
CA TYR A 119 -8.52 -3.00 -9.45
C TYR A 119 -8.03 -2.08 -8.35
N SER A 120 -6.77 -2.18 -8.01
CA SER A 120 -6.11 -1.31 -7.04
C SER A 120 -4.81 -0.77 -7.63
N PHE A 121 -4.59 0.52 -7.50
CA PHE A 121 -3.32 1.16 -7.86
C PHE A 121 -2.89 2.13 -6.77
N TYR A 122 -1.60 2.31 -6.67
CA TYR A 122 -1.01 3.30 -5.78
C TYR A 122 0.34 3.78 -6.30
N ALA A 123 0.70 4.99 -5.91
CA ALA A 123 2.04 5.54 -6.06
C ALA A 123 2.46 6.16 -4.72
N VAL A 124 3.70 5.91 -4.31
CA VAL A 124 4.23 6.37 -3.03
C VAL A 124 5.59 6.99 -3.24
N VAL A 125 5.76 8.12 -2.57
CA VAL A 125 7.02 8.84 -2.49
C VAL A 125 7.41 8.95 -1.01
N ARG A 126 8.68 8.66 -0.68
CA ARG A 126 9.17 8.69 0.70
C ARG A 126 10.50 9.42 0.81
N ASN A 127 10.69 10.12 1.92
CA ASN A 127 11.96 10.74 2.31
C ASN A 127 12.53 11.71 1.26
N MET A 128 11.68 12.63 0.79
CA MET A 128 12.06 13.68 -0.15
C MET A 128 12.13 15.04 0.55
N GLY A 129 13.29 15.35 1.13
CA GLY A 129 13.48 16.58 1.89
C GLY A 129 12.55 16.67 3.09
N TRP A 130 11.70 17.68 3.12
CA TRP A 130 10.70 17.89 4.17
C TRP A 130 9.50 16.92 4.08
N LEU A 131 9.30 16.27 2.93
CA LEU A 131 8.23 15.31 2.71
C LEU A 131 8.65 13.94 3.23
N LYS A 132 8.04 13.49 4.34
CA LYS A 132 8.28 12.18 4.92
C LYS A 132 7.69 11.07 4.06
N THR A 133 6.41 11.22 3.66
CA THR A 133 5.71 10.26 2.82
C THR A 133 4.54 10.94 2.12
N ALA A 134 4.37 10.70 0.84
CA ALA A 134 3.15 11.01 0.12
C ALA A 134 2.66 9.76 -0.61
N VAL A 135 1.36 9.58 -0.68
CA VAL A 135 0.72 8.48 -1.38
C VAL A 135 -0.46 8.98 -2.20
N ALA A 136 -0.60 8.45 -3.39
CA ALA A 136 -1.75 8.64 -4.26
C ALA A 136 -2.33 7.29 -4.66
N GLY A 137 -3.64 7.21 -4.83
CA GLY A 137 -4.37 5.99 -5.12
C GLY A 137 -4.95 5.33 -3.87
N ARG A 138 -4.81 4.02 -3.73
CA ARG A 138 -5.31 3.31 -2.55
C ARG A 138 -4.26 3.21 -1.45
N TYR A 139 -4.62 3.60 -0.25
CA TYR A 139 -3.71 3.65 0.89
C TYR A 139 -4.36 3.25 2.20
N ARG A 140 -3.53 3.00 3.19
CA ARG A 140 -3.90 2.73 4.58
C ARG A 140 -3.25 3.75 5.48
N MET A 141 -3.95 4.12 6.52
CA MET A 141 -3.46 5.08 7.50
C MET A 141 -3.83 4.65 8.91
N LYS A 142 -2.89 4.87 9.82
CA LYS A 142 -3.12 4.79 11.26
C LYS A 142 -2.61 6.09 11.89
N LEU A 143 -3.39 6.70 12.76
CA LEU A 143 -3.01 7.89 13.51
C LEU A 143 -3.05 7.61 15.01
N GLY A 144 -1.96 7.98 15.68
CA GLY A 144 -1.81 7.81 17.13
C GLY A 144 -1.93 6.34 17.54
N MET A 145 -2.79 6.07 18.50
CA MET A 145 -3.09 4.71 18.98
C MET A 145 -4.01 3.93 18.02
N GLY A 146 -4.58 4.58 17.01
CA GLY A 146 -5.45 3.95 16.03
C GLY A 146 -6.92 3.83 16.49
N LEU A 147 -7.32 4.56 17.50
CA LEU A 147 -8.70 4.53 18.00
C LEU A 147 -9.67 5.24 17.06
N MET A 148 -9.29 6.42 16.55
CA MET A 148 -10.12 7.19 15.64
C MET A 148 -9.89 6.82 14.17
N MET A 149 -8.64 6.61 13.79
CA MET A 149 -8.25 6.30 12.41
C MET A 149 -7.25 5.15 12.39
N ASN A 150 -7.73 3.98 11.94
CA ASN A 150 -6.93 2.80 11.72
C ASN A 150 -7.53 1.95 10.60
N THR A 151 -6.92 2.02 9.43
CA THR A 151 -7.25 1.16 8.29
C THR A 151 -6.18 0.07 8.08
N ASP A 152 -5.21 -0.04 9.00
CA ASP A 152 -4.19 -1.09 8.94
C ASP A 152 -4.81 -2.46 9.27
N PHE A 153 -4.12 -3.49 8.80
CA PHE A 153 -4.51 -4.87 9.07
C PHE A 153 -4.21 -5.24 10.52
N SER A 154 -5.18 -5.88 11.17
CA SER A 154 -5.03 -6.41 12.52
C SER A 154 -5.19 -7.94 12.52
N PHE A 155 -4.29 -8.63 13.20
CA PHE A 155 -4.32 -10.09 13.36
C PHE A 155 -5.29 -10.58 14.44
N GLY A 156 -6.34 -9.81 14.71
CA GLY A 156 -7.36 -10.16 15.70
C GLY A 156 -7.33 -9.28 16.93
N LYS A 157 -8.23 -9.57 17.87
CA LYS A 157 -8.46 -8.72 19.06
C LYS A 157 -7.22 -8.60 19.96
N ALA A 158 -6.50 -9.69 20.19
CA ALA A 158 -5.31 -9.71 21.03
C ALA A 158 -4.18 -8.83 20.46
N ALA A 159 -3.89 -8.96 19.17
CA ALA A 159 -2.89 -8.13 18.50
C ALA A 159 -3.30 -6.64 18.41
N SER A 160 -4.61 -6.37 18.36
CA SER A 160 -5.12 -5.00 18.44
C SER A 160 -4.89 -4.40 19.83
N LEU A 161 -5.08 -5.17 20.89
CA LEU A 161 -4.85 -4.74 22.28
C LEU A 161 -3.35 -4.46 22.54
N ASP A 162 -2.46 -5.35 22.08
CA ASP A 162 -1.01 -5.14 22.17
C ASP A 162 -0.57 -3.89 21.41
N GLY A 163 -1.24 -3.59 20.30
CA GLY A 163 -0.99 -2.39 19.49
C GLY A 163 -1.50 -1.08 20.09
N LEU A 164 -2.42 -1.12 21.07
CA LEU A 164 -3.02 0.10 21.66
C LEU A 164 -2.02 0.89 22.51
N SER A 165 -1.04 0.23 23.11
CA SER A 165 0.01 0.90 23.90
C SER A 165 1.03 1.67 23.04
N ARG A 166 1.04 1.44 21.71
CA ARG A 166 2.02 2.03 20.80
C ARG A 166 1.40 3.13 19.94
N THR A 167 1.77 4.35 20.23
CA THR A 167 1.43 5.49 19.40
C THR A 167 2.28 5.45 18.11
N SER A 168 1.64 5.33 16.97
CA SER A 168 2.34 5.35 15.68
C SER A 168 1.50 6.01 14.59
N ASN A 169 2.13 6.93 13.86
CA ASN A 169 1.54 7.48 12.65
C ASN A 169 2.13 6.75 11.45
N SER A 170 1.31 5.99 10.76
CA SER A 170 1.72 5.25 9.56
C SER A 170 0.86 5.64 8.37
N LEU A 171 1.52 5.87 7.24
CA LEU A 171 0.91 6.05 5.93
C LEU A 171 1.55 5.05 4.98
N ARG A 172 0.76 4.10 4.50
CA ARG A 172 1.23 2.97 3.70
C ARG A 172 0.36 2.76 2.46
N PRO A 173 0.93 2.30 1.34
CA PRO A 173 0.13 1.91 0.19
C PRO A 173 -0.73 0.68 0.49
N HIS A 174 -1.89 0.60 -0.15
CA HIS A 174 -2.73 -0.58 -0.12
C HIS A 174 -2.39 -1.51 -1.28
N SER A 175 -1.49 -2.44 -1.07
CA SER A 175 -1.08 -3.45 -2.06
C SER A 175 -1.81 -4.79 -1.89
N SER A 176 -2.84 -4.82 -1.05
CA SER A 176 -3.65 -6.02 -0.79
C SER A 176 -4.77 -6.16 -1.81
N ARG A 177 -5.28 -7.37 -1.93
CA ARG A 177 -6.49 -7.72 -2.71
C ARG A 177 -7.77 -7.53 -1.89
N SER A 178 -7.67 -7.04 -0.67
CA SER A 178 -8.83 -6.79 0.18
C SER A 178 -9.58 -5.55 -0.31
N GLU A 179 -10.85 -5.68 -0.53
CA GLU A 179 -11.75 -4.62 -0.93
C GLU A 179 -12.30 -3.82 0.25
N ALA A 180 -11.99 -4.27 1.45
CA ALA A 180 -12.27 -3.56 2.68
C ALA A 180 -11.06 -2.81 3.22
N ASN A 181 -11.28 -1.90 4.15
CA ASN A 181 -10.28 -1.26 4.99
C ASN A 181 -9.14 -0.56 4.23
N TYR A 182 -9.48 0.24 3.21
CA TYR A 182 -8.56 1.16 2.55
C TYR A 182 -9.21 2.53 2.37
N LEU A 183 -8.38 3.53 2.17
CA LEU A 183 -8.74 4.87 1.74
C LEU A 183 -8.32 5.03 0.27
N GLN A 184 -9.06 5.81 -0.50
CA GLN A 184 -8.76 6.06 -1.91
C GLN A 184 -8.69 7.55 -2.15
N GLY A 185 -7.55 8.03 -2.65
CA GLY A 185 -7.30 9.44 -2.88
C GLY A 185 -5.85 9.80 -2.72
N VAL A 186 -5.55 10.82 -1.93
CA VAL A 186 -4.20 11.29 -1.68
C VAL A 186 -3.96 11.54 -0.20
N ALA A 187 -2.75 11.29 0.26
CA ALA A 187 -2.34 11.62 1.61
C ALA A 187 -0.85 11.96 1.64
N ALA A 188 -0.47 12.86 2.54
CA ALA A 188 0.92 13.23 2.72
C ALA A 188 1.23 13.49 4.19
N THR A 189 2.44 13.15 4.60
CA THR A 189 3.04 13.51 5.89
C THR A 189 4.29 14.33 5.62
N ALA A 190 4.33 15.52 6.17
CA ALA A 190 5.43 16.47 6.03
C ALA A 190 6.07 16.75 7.39
N ASN A 191 7.38 16.84 7.45
CA ASN A 191 8.12 17.28 8.63
C ASN A 191 8.35 18.80 8.51
N LEU A 192 7.59 19.59 9.25
CA LEU A 192 7.72 21.05 9.25
C LEU A 192 8.89 21.52 10.10
N SER A 193 9.19 20.77 11.17
CA SER A 193 10.37 20.99 12.00
C SER A 193 10.85 19.66 12.60
N ARG A 194 11.93 19.72 13.41
CA ARG A 194 12.44 18.52 14.10
C ARG A 194 11.44 17.86 15.05
N HIS A 195 10.47 18.63 15.54
CA HIS A 195 9.48 18.17 16.51
C HIS A 195 8.04 18.23 16.01
N LEU A 196 7.84 18.75 14.79
CA LEU A 196 6.49 18.93 14.23
C LEU A 196 6.37 18.25 12.88
N SER A 197 5.44 17.30 12.79
CA SER A 197 5.02 16.69 11.54
C SER A 197 3.53 16.92 11.31
N LEU A 198 3.16 17.27 10.09
CA LEU A 198 1.79 17.47 9.65
C LEU A 198 1.40 16.33 8.72
N THR A 199 0.26 15.71 8.98
CA THR A 199 -0.36 14.71 8.09
C THR A 199 -1.68 15.26 7.59
N ALA A 200 -1.84 15.32 6.27
CA ALA A 200 -3.08 15.68 5.60
C ALA A 200 -3.48 14.56 4.65
N PHE A 201 -4.79 14.36 4.50
CA PHE A 201 -5.31 13.34 3.60
C PHE A 201 -6.67 13.73 3.04
N PHE A 202 -6.96 13.22 1.86
CA PHE A 202 -8.27 13.26 1.22
C PHE A 202 -8.62 11.86 0.75
N SER A 203 -9.86 11.43 0.99
CA SER A 203 -10.34 10.12 0.56
C SER A 203 -11.76 10.20 0.06
N HIS A 204 -11.97 9.68 -1.14
CA HIS A 204 -13.29 9.47 -1.72
C HIS A 204 -13.34 8.07 -2.36
N ARG A 205 -14.32 7.27 -1.98
CA ARG A 205 -14.54 5.94 -2.58
C ARG A 205 -16.03 5.61 -2.61
N LEU A 206 -16.42 4.87 -3.60
CA LEU A 206 -17.71 4.19 -3.64
C LEU A 206 -17.64 2.91 -2.80
N ILE A 207 -18.72 2.57 -2.13
CA ILE A 207 -18.83 1.42 -1.26
C ILE A 207 -20.13 0.71 -1.60
N ASP A 208 -20.06 -0.60 -1.77
CA ASP A 208 -21.22 -1.42 -2.01
C ASP A 208 -22.08 -1.52 -0.75
N ALA A 209 -23.37 -1.33 -0.94
CA ALA A 209 -24.30 -1.35 0.17
C ALA A 209 -25.67 -1.90 -0.27
N THR A 210 -26.31 -2.61 0.64
CA THR A 210 -27.71 -2.94 0.50
C THR A 210 -28.56 -1.77 0.96
N LEU A 211 -29.49 -1.34 0.13
CA LEU A 211 -30.42 -0.26 0.47
C LEU A 211 -31.65 -0.78 1.20
N ASN A 212 -32.28 0.08 1.97
CA ASN A 212 -33.62 -0.16 2.52
C ASN A 212 -34.68 -0.07 1.43
N LYS A 213 -35.93 -0.46 1.74
CA LYS A 213 -37.05 -0.42 0.79
C LYS A 213 -37.34 0.96 0.21
N ASP A 214 -36.97 1.99 0.91
CA ASP A 214 -37.09 3.41 0.48
C ASP A 214 -36.05 3.83 -0.55
N SER A 215 -35.05 2.95 -0.82
CA SER A 215 -33.90 3.19 -1.72
C SER A 215 -33.07 4.45 -1.39
N ALA A 216 -33.39 5.16 -0.33
CA ALA A 216 -32.70 6.39 0.08
C ALA A 216 -31.69 6.16 1.20
N THR A 217 -31.91 5.13 2.01
CA THR A 217 -31.06 4.85 3.16
C THR A 217 -30.35 3.51 3.06
N VAL A 218 -29.10 3.46 3.58
CA VAL A 218 -28.27 2.25 3.58
C VAL A 218 -28.69 1.32 4.72
N LYS A 219 -29.00 0.06 4.41
CA LYS A 219 -29.28 -1.00 5.37
C LYS A 219 -27.99 -1.64 5.89
N THR A 220 -27.11 -2.05 4.97
CA THR A 220 -25.88 -2.76 5.32
C THR A 220 -24.78 -2.41 4.34
N ILE A 221 -23.60 -2.11 4.85
CA ILE A 221 -22.40 -1.92 4.03
C ILE A 221 -21.77 -3.29 3.76
N LEU A 222 -21.59 -3.61 2.50
CA LEU A 222 -20.97 -4.86 2.07
C LEU A 222 -19.44 -4.71 2.13
N LYS A 223 -18.80 -5.56 2.92
CA LYS A 223 -17.33 -5.56 3.07
C LYS A 223 -16.66 -6.69 2.30
N THR A 224 -17.44 -7.55 1.69
CA THR A 224 -16.94 -8.74 0.99
C THR A 224 -16.46 -8.45 -0.41
N GLY A 225 -17.04 -7.43 -1.08
CA GLY A 225 -16.75 -7.08 -2.47
C GLY A 225 -17.09 -8.19 -3.46
N TYR A 226 -18.07 -9.05 -3.15
CA TYR A 226 -18.47 -10.12 -4.07
C TYR A 226 -19.56 -9.66 -5.01
N HIS A 227 -19.31 -9.83 -6.31
CA HIS A 227 -20.24 -9.59 -7.40
C HIS A 227 -20.49 -10.87 -8.22
N ARG A 228 -20.99 -11.91 -7.55
CA ARG A 228 -21.12 -13.27 -8.09
C ARG A 228 -22.46 -13.57 -8.69
N THR A 229 -23.51 -12.92 -8.20
CA THR A 229 -24.89 -13.16 -8.58
C THR A 229 -25.51 -11.93 -9.23
N ALA A 230 -26.60 -12.13 -9.98
CA ALA A 230 -27.31 -11.01 -10.62
C ALA A 230 -27.87 -9.99 -9.63
N SER A 231 -28.10 -10.40 -8.36
CA SER A 231 -28.57 -9.51 -7.30
C SER A 231 -27.45 -8.72 -6.59
N GLU A 232 -26.19 -9.11 -6.75
CA GLU A 232 -25.02 -8.43 -6.20
C GLU A 232 -24.40 -7.43 -7.18
N MET A 233 -24.77 -7.49 -8.44
CA MET A 233 -24.36 -6.58 -9.52
C MET A 233 -25.42 -5.50 -9.80
#